data_0136874da2cd237059b187471f0522bb
#
_entry.id   0136874da2cd237059b187471f0522bb
#
_cell.length_a   1.000
_cell.length_b   1.000
_cell.length_c   1.000
_cell.angle_alpha   90.00
_cell.angle_beta   90.00
_cell.angle_gamma   90.00
#
_symmetry.space_group_name_H-M   'P 1'
#
loop_
_entity.id
_entity.type
_entity.pdbx_description
1 polymer ?
#
loop_
_entity_poly.entity_id
_entity_poly.type
_entity_poly.pdbx_seq_one_letter_code
_entity_poly.pdbx_strand_id
1 'polypeptide(L)'
;MKTIFLALALTVTAACAQEPAKAAKAAATDKVLVLEVTVPAPLNAVWEAFTTSAGLSTWLTPGAVVDLREGGEWTAHFPGGSTGGGTILSFVPEKELVLSAMAPDKFPTVRATRTKARFQFEAKGDSTIVRLTQTGWKEGEEWVKAYEYLTVGNAQLLATLHHRFVNGPIDWTK
;
A
#
# COMPACT_ATOMS: atom_id res chain seq x y z
N MET A 1 19.71 59.49 -61.55
CA MET A 1 20.30 58.79 -60.38
C MET A 1 19.17 58.34 -59.47
N LYS A 2 18.81 57.07 -59.50
CA LYS A 2 17.73 56.49 -58.70
C LYS A 2 18.31 55.71 -57.58
N THR A 3 18.11 56.14 -56.31
CA THR A 3 18.62 55.47 -55.13
C THR A 3 17.51 54.45 -54.64
N ILE A 4 17.87 53.17 -54.58
CA ILE A 4 17.00 52.05 -54.10
C ILE A 4 17.32 51.86 -52.66
N PHE A 5 16.31 52.07 -51.78
CA PHE A 5 16.33 51.69 -50.35
C PHE A 5 15.91 50.24 -50.22
N LEU A 6 16.82 49.39 -49.74
CA LEU A 6 16.52 48.02 -49.40
C LEU A 6 16.10 47.97 -47.90
N ALA A 7 14.83 47.65 -47.62
CA ALA A 7 14.34 47.47 -46.28
C ALA A 7 14.54 46.02 -45.81
N LEU A 8 15.39 45.83 -44.80
CA LEU A 8 15.63 44.55 -44.17
C LEU A 8 14.58 44.31 -43.09
N ALA A 9 13.66 43.37 -43.34
CA ALA A 9 12.66 42.96 -42.35
C ALA A 9 13.27 41.91 -41.41
N LEU A 10 13.43 42.28 -40.11
CA LEU A 10 13.83 41.36 -39.05
C LEU A 10 12.60 40.62 -38.55
N THR A 11 12.47 39.31 -38.83
CA THR A 11 11.47 38.45 -38.23
C THR A 11 11.96 37.94 -36.89
N VAL A 12 11.39 38.43 -35.79
CA VAL A 12 11.62 37.92 -34.45
C VAL A 12 10.72 36.69 -34.24
N THR A 13 11.31 35.51 -34.29
CA THR A 13 10.64 34.28 -33.87
C THR A 13 10.62 34.20 -32.33
N ALA A 14 9.45 34.44 -31.73
CA ALA A 14 9.24 34.21 -30.31
C ALA A 14 9.21 32.68 -30.05
N ALA A 15 10.27 32.15 -29.45
CA ALA A 15 10.28 30.79 -28.90
C ALA A 15 9.42 30.76 -27.63
N CYS A 16 8.22 30.19 -27.72
CA CYS A 16 7.43 29.84 -26.54
C CYS A 16 8.17 28.73 -25.76
N ALA A 17 8.88 29.12 -24.73
CA ALA A 17 9.37 28.16 -23.72
C ALA A 17 8.15 27.63 -22.93
N GLN A 18 7.78 26.38 -23.21
CA GLN A 18 6.81 25.66 -22.41
C GLN A 18 7.47 25.31 -21.08
N GLU A 19 7.05 26.00 -20.00
CA GLU A 19 7.40 25.58 -18.63
C GLU A 19 6.88 24.16 -18.39
N PRO A 20 7.72 23.26 -17.79
CA PRO A 20 7.23 21.93 -17.43
C PRO A 20 6.10 22.09 -16.40
N ALA A 21 4.93 21.53 -16.72
CA ALA A 21 3.77 21.53 -15.82
C ALA A 21 4.19 20.86 -14.50
N LYS A 22 4.27 21.68 -13.44
CA LYS A 22 4.52 21.20 -12.08
C LYS A 22 3.41 20.23 -11.72
N ALA A 23 3.74 18.94 -11.57
CA ALA A 23 2.77 17.92 -11.19
C ALA A 23 2.04 18.37 -9.94
N ALA A 24 0.75 18.65 -10.04
CA ALA A 24 -0.08 19.09 -8.93
C ALA A 24 -0.14 17.93 -7.93
N LYS A 25 0.28 18.17 -6.68
CA LYS A 25 0.16 17.21 -5.59
C LYS A 25 -1.32 16.93 -5.36
N ALA A 26 -1.75 15.67 -5.56
CA ALA A 26 -3.15 15.28 -5.38
C ALA A 26 -3.68 15.69 -4.00
N ALA A 27 -4.90 16.23 -3.94
CA ALA A 27 -5.54 16.62 -2.70
C ALA A 27 -5.82 15.40 -1.82
N ALA A 28 -5.75 15.58 -0.50
CA ALA A 28 -6.14 14.54 0.46
C ALA A 28 -7.67 14.40 0.46
N THR A 29 -8.17 13.18 0.69
CA THR A 29 -9.60 12.88 0.84
C THR A 29 -9.87 12.33 2.24
N ASP A 30 -11.11 12.44 2.70
CA ASP A 30 -11.59 11.78 3.94
C ASP A 30 -11.95 10.30 3.71
N LYS A 31 -11.63 9.77 2.52
CA LYS A 31 -11.91 8.37 2.16
C LYS A 31 -11.15 7.41 3.06
N VAL A 32 -11.87 6.46 3.64
CA VAL A 32 -11.33 5.42 4.53
C VAL A 32 -11.77 4.06 4.03
N LEU A 33 -10.83 3.12 3.97
CA LEU A 33 -11.13 1.70 3.78
C LEU A 33 -11.16 1.05 5.15
N VAL A 34 -12.22 0.33 5.47
CA VAL A 34 -12.32 -0.47 6.70
C VAL A 34 -12.76 -1.88 6.35
N LEU A 35 -12.00 -2.87 6.82
CA LEU A 35 -12.29 -4.28 6.69
C LEU A 35 -12.05 -4.97 8.03
N GLU A 36 -12.81 -6.03 8.29
CA GLU A 36 -12.71 -6.78 9.54
C GLU A 36 -12.90 -8.27 9.29
N VAL A 37 -12.20 -9.08 10.07
CA VAL A 37 -12.39 -10.54 10.10
C VAL A 37 -12.29 -11.05 11.53
N THR A 38 -13.09 -12.04 11.89
CA THR A 38 -12.92 -12.82 13.11
C THR A 38 -12.10 -14.07 12.78
N VAL A 39 -10.95 -14.21 13.42
CA VAL A 39 -9.99 -15.32 13.23
C VAL A 39 -10.21 -16.31 14.40
N PRO A 40 -10.43 -17.62 14.15
CA PRO A 40 -10.67 -18.61 15.22
C PRO A 40 -9.35 -19.06 15.87
N ALA A 41 -8.67 -18.12 16.53
CA ALA A 41 -7.42 -18.36 17.24
C ALA A 41 -7.20 -17.28 18.31
N PRO A 42 -6.44 -17.60 19.40
CA PRO A 42 -6.12 -16.65 20.43
C PRO A 42 -5.24 -15.51 19.92
N LEU A 43 -5.35 -14.36 20.59
CA LEU A 43 -4.73 -13.10 20.19
C LEU A 43 -3.22 -13.20 19.95
N ASN A 44 -2.48 -13.85 20.84
CA ASN A 44 -1.03 -14.02 20.71
C ASN A 44 -0.64 -14.79 19.43
N ALA A 45 -1.41 -15.83 19.06
CA ALA A 45 -1.13 -16.61 17.85
C ALA A 45 -1.39 -15.80 16.58
N VAL A 46 -2.46 -14.98 16.57
CA VAL A 46 -2.76 -14.08 15.44
C VAL A 46 -1.73 -12.96 15.36
N TRP A 47 -1.32 -12.39 16.48
CA TRP A 47 -0.25 -11.39 16.55
C TRP A 47 1.07 -11.94 15.99
N GLU A 48 1.50 -13.12 16.44
CA GLU A 48 2.72 -13.78 15.93
C GLU A 48 2.67 -14.02 14.42
N ALA A 49 1.50 -14.44 13.89
CA ALA A 49 1.30 -14.63 12.46
C ALA A 49 1.49 -13.34 11.64
N PHE A 50 1.27 -12.17 12.24
CA PHE A 50 1.48 -10.87 11.59
C PHE A 50 2.87 -10.29 11.80
N THR A 51 3.54 -10.60 12.89
CA THR A 51 4.70 -9.84 13.38
C THR A 51 6.02 -10.60 13.34
N THR A 52 6.00 -11.81 12.78
CA THR A 52 7.23 -12.57 12.51
C THR A 52 7.29 -12.98 11.04
N SER A 53 8.49 -13.05 10.47
CA SER A 53 8.69 -13.55 9.10
C SER A 53 8.16 -14.96 8.93
N ALA A 54 8.43 -15.84 9.91
CA ALA A 54 7.93 -17.22 9.91
C ALA A 54 6.40 -17.27 9.98
N GLY A 55 5.79 -16.50 10.88
CA GLY A 55 4.33 -16.40 11.02
C GLY A 55 3.66 -15.89 9.74
N LEU A 56 4.14 -14.79 9.18
CA LEU A 56 3.61 -14.18 7.96
C LEU A 56 3.75 -15.14 6.75
N SER A 57 4.82 -15.93 6.70
CA SER A 57 5.04 -16.93 5.65
C SER A 57 4.06 -18.11 5.72
N THR A 58 3.35 -18.31 6.82
CA THR A 58 2.35 -19.39 6.92
C THR A 58 1.04 -19.11 6.19
N TRP A 59 0.79 -17.85 5.78
CA TRP A 59 -0.50 -17.48 5.22
C TRP A 59 -0.47 -16.43 4.09
N LEU A 60 0.55 -15.57 4.02
CA LEU A 60 0.56 -14.49 3.04
C LEU A 60 1.39 -14.82 1.80
N THR A 61 2.63 -15.26 1.99
CA THR A 61 3.56 -15.67 0.92
C THR A 61 4.79 -16.34 1.53
N PRO A 62 5.44 -17.29 0.84
CA PRO A 62 6.65 -17.93 1.36
C PRO A 62 7.83 -16.97 1.54
N GLY A 63 7.86 -15.85 0.80
CA GLY A 63 8.92 -14.84 0.85
C GLY A 63 8.58 -13.65 1.74
N ALA A 64 7.99 -13.86 2.92
CA ALA A 64 7.67 -12.77 3.84
C ALA A 64 8.86 -12.35 4.71
N VAL A 65 8.98 -11.03 4.93
CA VAL A 65 10.00 -10.42 5.79
C VAL A 65 9.34 -9.48 6.79
N VAL A 66 9.65 -9.66 8.07
CA VAL A 66 9.22 -8.76 9.15
C VAL A 66 10.41 -8.44 10.03
N ASP A 67 10.74 -7.15 10.13
CA ASP A 67 11.65 -6.57 11.10
C ASP A 67 10.83 -5.70 12.05
N LEU A 68 10.37 -6.30 13.17
CA LEU A 68 9.38 -5.70 14.08
C LEU A 68 10.02 -4.58 14.93
N ARG A 69 10.24 -3.43 14.30
CA ARG A 69 10.64 -2.17 14.91
C ARG A 69 10.11 -0.99 14.12
N GLU A 70 10.06 0.19 14.71
CA GLU A 70 9.76 1.42 13.96
C GLU A 70 10.82 1.64 12.87
N GLY A 71 10.36 1.94 11.66
CA GLY A 71 11.20 2.02 10.46
C GLY A 71 11.58 0.67 9.86
N GLY A 72 11.25 -0.44 10.50
CA GLY A 72 11.50 -1.79 10.01
C GLY A 72 10.57 -2.20 8.87
N GLU A 73 10.89 -3.32 8.25
CA GLU A 73 10.19 -3.86 7.08
C GLU A 73 9.04 -4.79 7.50
N TRP A 74 7.92 -4.68 6.81
CA TRP A 74 6.84 -5.65 6.77
C TRP A 74 6.49 -5.89 5.31
N THR A 75 7.10 -6.87 4.68
CA THR A 75 7.06 -7.06 3.22
C THR A 75 6.73 -8.49 2.85
N ALA A 76 5.87 -8.62 1.86
CA ALA A 76 5.49 -9.87 1.21
C ALA A 76 6.05 -9.87 -0.21
N HIS A 77 6.89 -10.89 -0.52
CA HIS A 77 7.42 -11.12 -1.86
C HIS A 77 6.61 -12.22 -2.54
N PHE A 78 5.80 -11.85 -3.52
CA PHE A 78 4.92 -12.79 -4.22
C PHE A 78 5.64 -13.48 -5.38
N PRO A 79 5.23 -14.71 -5.75
CA PRO A 79 5.64 -15.33 -6.99
C PRO A 79 5.39 -14.39 -8.19
N GLY A 80 6.37 -14.30 -9.11
CA GLY A 80 6.29 -13.34 -10.23
C GLY A 80 6.92 -11.98 -9.94
N GLY A 81 7.53 -11.77 -8.75
CA GLY A 81 8.38 -10.61 -8.45
C GLY A 81 7.64 -9.39 -7.91
N SER A 82 6.31 -9.44 -7.75
CA SER A 82 5.58 -8.34 -7.12
C SER A 82 5.81 -8.31 -5.60
N THR A 83 5.78 -7.12 -5.03
CA THR A 83 5.91 -6.90 -3.58
C THR A 83 4.75 -6.12 -3.02
N GLY A 84 4.32 -6.50 -1.81
CA GLY A 84 3.31 -5.78 -1.03
C GLY A 84 3.79 -5.53 0.39
N GLY A 85 3.01 -4.79 1.17
CA GLY A 85 3.37 -4.46 2.55
C GLY A 85 3.84 -3.03 2.73
N GLY A 86 4.91 -2.80 3.48
CA GLY A 86 5.42 -1.46 3.73
C GLY A 86 6.45 -1.36 4.83
N THR A 87 6.58 -0.15 5.36
CA THR A 87 7.46 0.17 6.49
C THR A 87 6.62 0.29 7.76
N ILE A 88 7.06 -0.31 8.85
CA ILE A 88 6.41 -0.20 10.15
C ILE A 88 6.57 1.24 10.67
N LEU A 89 5.45 1.92 10.91
CA LEU A 89 5.43 3.26 11.49
C LEU A 89 5.40 3.21 13.01
N SER A 90 4.60 2.30 13.56
CA SER A 90 4.47 2.06 14.99
C SER A 90 3.80 0.71 15.24
N PHE A 91 3.93 0.19 16.44
CA PHE A 91 3.17 -0.97 16.89
C PHE A 91 2.98 -0.94 18.40
N VAL A 92 1.92 -1.59 18.86
CA VAL A 92 1.66 -1.90 20.25
C VAL A 92 1.42 -3.41 20.32
N PRO A 93 2.27 -4.18 21.04
CA PRO A 93 2.13 -5.63 21.09
C PRO A 93 0.71 -6.09 21.37
N GLU A 94 0.23 -7.05 20.59
CA GLU A 94 -1.11 -7.65 20.67
C GLU A 94 -2.29 -6.67 20.53
N LYS A 95 -2.03 -5.42 20.12
CA LYS A 95 -3.10 -4.42 19.95
C LYS A 95 -3.10 -3.78 18.57
N GLU A 96 -1.94 -3.41 18.07
CA GLU A 96 -1.89 -2.57 16.87
C GLU A 96 -0.58 -2.73 16.11
N LEU A 97 -0.68 -2.72 14.76
CA LEU A 97 0.44 -2.58 13.83
C LEU A 97 0.06 -1.52 12.80
N VAL A 98 0.92 -0.53 12.61
CA VAL A 98 0.71 0.58 11.66
C VAL A 98 1.81 0.59 10.62
N LEU A 99 1.42 0.58 9.36
CA LEU A 99 2.33 0.56 8.21
C LEU A 99 2.19 1.81 7.34
N SER A 100 3.31 2.30 6.83
CA SER A 100 3.36 3.11 5.61
C SER A 100 3.24 2.15 4.42
N ALA A 101 2.01 1.95 3.93
CA ALA A 101 1.68 0.86 3.02
C ALA A 101 2.00 1.18 1.56
N MET A 102 2.58 0.19 0.86
CA MET A 102 2.85 0.22 -0.57
C MET A 102 1.63 -0.19 -1.38
N ALA A 103 1.38 0.51 -2.48
CA ALA A 103 0.53 0.01 -3.55
C ALA A 103 1.35 -0.87 -4.53
N PRO A 104 0.71 -1.74 -5.32
CA PRO A 104 1.36 -2.46 -6.42
C PRO A 104 2.00 -1.54 -7.45
N ASP A 105 2.99 -2.04 -8.19
CA ASP A 105 3.78 -1.26 -9.18
C ASP A 105 2.94 -0.59 -10.27
N LYS A 106 1.78 -1.19 -10.60
CA LYS A 106 0.80 -0.60 -11.55
C LYS A 106 0.14 0.70 -11.08
N PHE A 107 0.37 1.10 -9.82
CA PHE A 107 -0.08 2.37 -9.25
C PHE A 107 1.12 3.19 -8.74
N PRO A 108 1.98 3.69 -9.65
CA PRO A 108 3.26 4.29 -9.28
C PRO A 108 3.12 5.54 -8.41
N THR A 109 2.12 6.38 -8.64
CA THR A 109 1.88 7.60 -7.85
C THR A 109 1.45 7.25 -6.42
N VAL A 110 0.52 6.30 -6.26
CA VAL A 110 0.06 5.82 -4.96
C VAL A 110 1.20 5.11 -4.22
N ARG A 111 1.97 4.29 -4.93
CA ARG A 111 3.14 3.58 -4.40
C ARG A 111 4.21 4.53 -3.87
N ALA A 112 4.53 5.58 -4.61
CA ALA A 112 5.51 6.59 -4.19
C ALA A 112 5.01 7.43 -3.01
N THR A 113 3.72 7.75 -2.99
CA THR A 113 3.12 8.62 -1.95
C THR A 113 2.84 7.85 -0.66
N ARG A 114 2.49 6.56 -0.76
CA ARG A 114 2.06 5.66 0.32
C ARG A 114 0.69 6.02 0.89
N THR A 115 0.05 5.01 1.44
CA THR A 115 -1.13 5.11 2.32
C THR A 115 -0.74 4.67 3.72
N LYS A 116 -1.62 4.85 4.70
CA LYS A 116 -1.43 4.38 6.06
C LYS A 116 -2.38 3.23 6.33
N ALA A 117 -1.85 2.03 6.54
CA ALA A 117 -2.62 0.85 6.93
C ALA A 117 -2.42 0.60 8.43
N ARG A 118 -3.53 0.46 9.15
CA ARG A 118 -3.58 0.20 10.59
C ARG A 118 -4.31 -1.11 10.81
N PHE A 119 -3.62 -2.09 11.34
CA PHE A 119 -4.20 -3.34 11.82
C PHE A 119 -4.42 -3.26 13.33
N GLN A 120 -5.63 -3.53 13.78
CA GLN A 120 -6.00 -3.61 15.19
C GLN A 120 -6.43 -5.03 15.51
N PHE A 121 -6.04 -5.49 16.70
CA PHE A 121 -6.26 -6.84 17.18
C PHE A 121 -7.02 -6.78 18.50
N GLU A 122 -8.12 -7.52 18.60
CA GLU A 122 -8.98 -7.55 19.78
C GLU A 122 -9.36 -8.99 20.10
N ALA A 123 -9.10 -9.43 21.34
CA ALA A 123 -9.51 -10.75 21.81
C ALA A 123 -11.05 -10.85 21.94
N LYS A 124 -11.63 -11.94 21.44
CA LYS A 124 -13.06 -12.24 21.54
C LYS A 124 -13.26 -13.71 21.92
N GLY A 125 -13.21 -14.01 23.21
CA GLY A 125 -13.19 -15.40 23.69
C GLY A 125 -11.95 -16.13 23.15
N ASP A 126 -12.14 -17.28 22.50
CA ASP A 126 -11.07 -18.07 21.87
C ASP A 126 -10.73 -17.60 20.46
N SER A 127 -11.28 -16.47 20.03
CA SER A 127 -11.06 -15.88 18.71
C SER A 127 -10.45 -14.49 18.83
N THR A 128 -9.96 -13.98 17.70
CA THR A 128 -9.42 -12.62 17.58
C THR A 128 -10.13 -11.87 16.47
N ILE A 129 -10.60 -10.66 16.75
CA ILE A 129 -11.05 -9.72 15.71
C ILE A 129 -9.81 -9.00 15.18
N VAL A 130 -9.63 -9.03 13.86
CA VAL A 130 -8.61 -8.24 13.15
C VAL A 130 -9.31 -7.21 12.28
N ARG A 131 -9.07 -5.92 12.55
CA ARG A 131 -9.61 -4.80 11.79
C ARG A 131 -8.49 -4.08 11.05
N LEU A 132 -8.62 -3.95 9.75
CA LEU A 132 -7.78 -3.12 8.91
C LEU A 132 -8.49 -1.80 8.63
N THR A 133 -7.82 -0.69 8.95
CA THR A 133 -8.23 0.66 8.53
C THR A 133 -7.13 1.24 7.65
N GLN A 134 -7.47 1.65 6.42
CA GLN A 134 -6.50 2.27 5.51
C GLN A 134 -6.94 3.68 5.13
N THR A 135 -6.05 4.64 5.32
CA THR A 135 -6.26 6.09 5.16
C THR A 135 -5.14 6.73 4.33
N GLY A 136 -5.27 8.05 4.08
CA GLY A 136 -4.28 8.80 3.30
C GLY A 136 -4.53 8.72 1.80
N TRP A 137 -5.75 8.37 1.39
CA TRP A 137 -6.21 8.40 0.02
C TRP A 137 -6.27 9.83 -0.50
N LYS A 138 -6.06 10.00 -1.81
CA LYS A 138 -6.09 11.31 -2.46
C LYS A 138 -7.04 11.29 -3.65
N GLU A 139 -7.30 12.45 -4.19
CA GLU A 139 -8.06 12.60 -5.43
C GLU A 139 -7.22 12.20 -6.65
N GLY A 140 -7.91 11.77 -7.70
CA GLY A 140 -7.32 11.40 -8.97
C GLY A 140 -7.66 9.99 -9.42
N GLU A 141 -7.62 9.76 -10.72
CA GLU A 141 -8.04 8.50 -11.33
C GLU A 141 -7.23 7.28 -10.84
N GLU A 142 -5.90 7.43 -10.72
CA GLU A 142 -5.04 6.37 -10.20
C GLU A 142 -5.39 6.02 -8.75
N TRP A 143 -5.72 7.03 -7.92
CA TRP A 143 -6.12 6.83 -6.53
C TRP A 143 -7.46 6.10 -6.40
N VAL A 144 -8.43 6.39 -7.28
CA VAL A 144 -9.72 5.67 -7.31
C VAL A 144 -9.49 4.20 -7.68
N LYS A 145 -8.75 3.94 -8.76
CA LYS A 145 -8.42 2.57 -9.20
C LYS A 145 -7.63 1.79 -8.15
N ALA A 146 -6.67 2.45 -7.50
CA ALA A 146 -5.89 1.83 -6.42
C ALA A 146 -6.75 1.50 -5.19
N TYR A 147 -7.68 2.38 -4.82
CA TYR A 147 -8.62 2.14 -3.73
C TYR A 147 -9.48 0.91 -4.00
N GLU A 148 -10.09 0.83 -5.18
CA GLU A 148 -10.92 -0.33 -5.58
C GLU A 148 -10.11 -1.63 -5.58
N TYR A 149 -8.93 -1.60 -6.17
CA TYR A 149 -8.03 -2.76 -6.20
C TYR A 149 -7.60 -3.21 -4.80
N LEU A 150 -7.18 -2.27 -3.95
CA LEU A 150 -6.73 -2.58 -2.60
C LEU A 150 -7.89 -2.97 -1.67
N THR A 151 -9.12 -2.53 -1.94
CA THR A 151 -10.30 -3.02 -1.23
C THR A 151 -10.45 -4.53 -1.42
N VAL A 152 -10.38 -5.01 -2.65
CA VAL A 152 -10.46 -6.45 -2.96
C VAL A 152 -9.23 -7.20 -2.43
N GLY A 153 -8.03 -6.66 -2.66
CA GLY A 153 -6.78 -7.29 -2.22
C GLY A 153 -6.68 -7.43 -0.70
N ASN A 154 -7.08 -6.40 0.04
CA ASN A 154 -7.08 -6.45 1.51
C ASN A 154 -8.20 -7.35 2.08
N ALA A 155 -9.36 -7.43 1.41
CA ALA A 155 -10.38 -8.41 1.78
C ALA A 155 -9.85 -9.83 1.60
N GLN A 156 -9.17 -10.11 0.49
CA GLN A 156 -8.52 -11.40 0.25
C GLN A 156 -7.42 -11.69 1.27
N LEU A 157 -6.60 -10.69 1.65
CA LEU A 157 -5.57 -10.81 2.68
C LEU A 157 -6.19 -11.28 4.01
N LEU A 158 -7.26 -10.64 4.47
CA LEU A 158 -7.93 -11.04 5.72
C LEU A 158 -8.62 -12.41 5.60
N ALA A 159 -9.19 -12.76 4.44
CA ALA A 159 -9.74 -14.09 4.18
C ALA A 159 -8.67 -15.17 4.22
N THR A 160 -7.47 -14.90 3.68
CA THR A 160 -6.34 -15.84 3.71
C THR A 160 -5.82 -16.04 5.13
N LEU A 161 -5.79 -14.98 5.95
CA LEU A 161 -5.47 -15.10 7.38
C LEU A 161 -6.47 -16.01 8.10
N HIS A 162 -7.78 -15.80 7.90
CA HIS A 162 -8.82 -16.66 8.47
C HIS A 162 -8.63 -18.12 8.04
N HIS A 163 -8.44 -18.35 6.73
CA HIS A 163 -8.19 -19.68 6.15
C HIS A 163 -7.03 -20.40 6.84
N ARG A 164 -5.91 -19.69 7.10
CA ARG A 164 -4.75 -20.23 7.79
C ARG A 164 -5.08 -20.81 9.15
N PHE A 165 -5.96 -20.16 9.91
CA PHE A 165 -6.31 -20.61 11.26
C PHE A 165 -7.44 -21.67 11.29
N VAL A 166 -8.20 -21.81 10.22
CA VAL A 166 -9.19 -22.90 10.05
C VAL A 166 -8.53 -24.16 9.49
N ASN A 167 -7.63 -24.03 8.51
CA ASN A 167 -7.13 -25.15 7.70
C ASN A 167 -5.64 -25.47 7.92
N GLY A 168 -4.95 -24.70 8.77
CA GLY A 168 -3.51 -24.82 8.97
C GLY A 168 -2.68 -23.94 8.02
N PRO A 169 -1.35 -23.97 8.15
CA PRO A 169 -0.43 -23.24 7.27
C PRO A 169 -0.63 -23.59 5.80
N ILE A 170 -0.50 -22.58 4.94
CA ILE A 170 -0.58 -22.79 3.48
C ILE A 170 0.66 -23.57 3.03
N ASP A 171 0.43 -24.64 2.27
CA ASP A 171 1.48 -25.41 1.63
C ASP A 171 1.84 -24.75 0.28
N TRP A 172 2.94 -24.02 0.26
CA TRP A 172 3.43 -23.30 -0.92
C TRP A 172 4.13 -24.20 -1.97
N THR A 173 4.21 -25.51 -1.73
CA THR A 173 4.82 -26.45 -2.66
C THR A 173 3.85 -27.06 -3.68
N LYS A 174 2.56 -26.76 -3.54
CA LYS A 174 1.46 -27.24 -4.38
C LYS A 174 1.06 -26.27 -5.46
#